data_d23bee7e979b17d95ebc1981715107b6
#
_entry.id   d23bee7e979b17d95ebc1981715107b6
#
_cell.length_a   1.000
_cell.length_b   1.000
_cell.length_c   1.000
_cell.angle_alpha   90.00
_cell.angle_beta   90.00
_cell.angle_gamma   90.00
#
_symmetry.space_group_name_H-M   'P 1'
#
loop_
_entity.id
_entity.type
_entity.pdbx_description
1 polymer ?
#
loop_
_entity_poly.entity_id
_entity_poly.type
_entity_poly.pdbx_seq_one_letter_code
_entity_poly.pdbx_strand_id
1 'polypeptide(L)'
;MKRFILAASAGVFLLSPCLAQTKGALVSVTNPARVVRRSETVEVLLRDLNPLLGESTGGEIVVTGNGVPILSQVTDAELLFQSDFSPLEKKVFTVRRGGPGAASGAPHFTSFVDGRYVLPREDYAWENDRIAFRMYGPALASEVNNGIDVWTKRVRTLIVAKWYREAEGAPAGKDPYHHDRGEGADFFDVGRSLGAGGCSLWDDGRVRQPGVFSGWKTLSNGPLRTEFELTYNSVTVGGTAITERKRISLDAGVNLNRIRVTFDAPGAAHEVLMACGLVKRARTLPSSDRDRCWMGLWGATNSDTVNGSLGTGVVFPRPAFVQFTEDSVQYLLIGRTVTGVPLTYYAGAGWTRSGDFTSEKGWNSYLDQWAVRMAAPLRVACAPLK
;
A
#
# COMPACT_ATOMS: atom_id res chain seq x y z
N MET A 1 1.07 76.73 57.96
CA MET A 1 1.74 75.55 57.41
C MET A 1 0.75 74.49 57.18
N LYS A 2 0.28 74.30 55.91
CA LYS A 2 -0.69 73.25 55.53
C LYS A 2 0.11 72.11 54.87
N ARG A 3 0.07 70.91 55.45
CA ARG A 3 0.65 69.70 54.90
C ARG A 3 -0.36 69.05 53.98
N PHE A 4 0.03 68.89 52.68
CA PHE A 4 -0.71 68.06 51.74
C PHE A 4 -0.20 66.62 51.86
N ILE A 5 -1.15 65.67 52.03
CA ILE A 5 -0.88 64.25 52.00
C ILE A 5 -1.26 63.77 50.58
N LEU A 6 -0.29 63.29 49.83
CA LEU A 6 -0.51 62.65 48.52
C LEU A 6 -0.78 61.17 48.77
N ALA A 7 -1.98 60.69 48.40
CA ALA A 7 -2.33 59.28 48.40
C ALA A 7 -1.97 58.67 47.04
N ALA A 8 -0.99 57.77 47.05
CA ALA A 8 -0.66 56.96 45.87
C ALA A 8 -1.56 55.74 45.83
N SER A 9 -2.45 55.64 44.85
CA SER A 9 -3.22 54.43 44.55
C SER A 9 -2.41 53.49 43.67
N ALA A 10 -1.97 52.37 44.23
CA ALA A 10 -1.34 51.27 43.48
C ALA A 10 -2.42 50.45 42.77
N GLY A 11 -2.53 50.59 41.45
CA GLY A 11 -3.37 49.75 40.61
C GLY A 11 -2.72 48.37 40.44
N VAL A 12 -3.33 47.31 40.97
CA VAL A 12 -2.95 45.92 40.74
C VAL A 12 -3.49 45.53 39.36
N PHE A 13 -2.60 45.45 38.37
CA PHE A 13 -2.93 44.82 37.08
C PHE A 13 -2.90 43.31 37.24
N LEU A 14 -4.09 42.70 37.33
CA LEU A 14 -4.27 41.24 37.18
C LEU A 14 -3.99 40.86 35.73
N LEU A 15 -2.78 40.41 35.44
CA LEU A 15 -2.46 39.70 34.20
C LEU A 15 -3.17 38.36 34.27
N SER A 16 -4.34 38.25 33.63
CA SER A 16 -4.95 36.96 33.33
C SER A 16 -4.01 36.20 32.41
N PRO A 17 -3.56 34.97 32.78
CA PRO A 17 -2.80 34.15 31.87
C PRO A 17 -3.72 33.82 30.69
N CYS A 18 -3.41 34.35 29.52
CA CYS A 18 -3.99 33.92 28.26
C CYS A 18 -3.51 32.47 28.07
N LEU A 19 -4.32 31.49 28.49
CA LEU A 19 -4.12 30.08 28.20
C LEU A 19 -4.15 29.98 26.67
N ALA A 20 -2.99 29.93 26.05
CA ALA A 20 -2.87 29.64 24.61
C ALA A 20 -3.60 28.32 24.38
N GLN A 21 -4.77 28.41 23.75
CA GLN A 21 -5.58 27.24 23.40
C GLN A 21 -4.72 26.37 22.48
N THR A 22 -4.28 25.21 22.97
CA THR A 22 -3.46 24.27 22.20
C THR A 22 -4.25 23.83 21.00
N LYS A 23 -3.91 24.40 19.81
CA LYS A 23 -4.53 24.01 18.55
C LYS A 23 -4.34 22.52 18.30
N GLY A 24 -5.40 21.85 17.84
CA GLY A 24 -5.39 20.43 17.57
C GLY A 24 -6.68 19.97 16.92
N ALA A 25 -6.71 18.74 16.49
CA ALA A 25 -7.87 18.14 15.86
C ALA A 25 -8.30 16.85 16.57
N LEU A 26 -9.60 16.63 16.60
CA LEU A 26 -10.22 15.33 16.86
C LEU A 26 -10.49 14.68 15.51
N VAL A 27 -9.90 13.50 15.29
CA VAL A 27 -10.12 12.68 14.10
C VAL A 27 -11.03 11.52 14.47
N SER A 28 -12.27 11.58 14.01
CA SER A 28 -13.26 10.51 14.19
C SER A 28 -13.17 9.55 13.02
N VAL A 29 -12.97 8.26 13.31
CA VAL A 29 -12.85 7.20 12.30
C VAL A 29 -13.92 6.15 12.56
N THR A 30 -14.74 5.85 11.55
CA THR A 30 -15.80 4.84 11.64
C THR A 30 -15.55 3.72 10.65
N ASN A 31 -15.58 2.49 11.12
CA ASN A 31 -15.68 1.30 10.29
C ASN A 31 -17.16 1.08 9.90
N PRO A 32 -17.59 1.37 8.66
CA PRO A 32 -18.99 1.21 8.29
C PRO A 32 -19.36 -0.25 7.98
N ALA A 33 -18.38 -1.16 7.94
CA ALA A 33 -18.55 -2.56 7.56
C ALA A 33 -18.76 -3.47 8.78
N ARG A 34 -19.40 -4.62 8.55
CA ARG A 34 -19.60 -5.69 9.54
C ARG A 34 -18.43 -6.68 9.59
N VAL A 35 -17.23 -6.23 9.28
CA VAL A 35 -15.99 -7.03 9.35
C VAL A 35 -14.99 -6.40 10.29
N VAL A 36 -14.19 -7.23 10.93
CA VAL A 36 -13.03 -6.77 11.72
C VAL A 36 -11.96 -6.26 10.74
N ARG A 37 -11.33 -5.14 11.08
CA ARG A 37 -10.17 -4.60 10.36
C ARG A 37 -8.97 -4.63 11.29
N ARG A 38 -7.95 -5.39 10.92
CA ARG A 38 -6.67 -5.44 11.62
C ARG A 38 -5.65 -4.58 10.90
N SER A 39 -4.81 -3.88 11.68
CA SER A 39 -3.77 -2.98 11.16
C SER A 39 -4.27 -2.08 10.02
N GLU A 40 -5.51 -1.57 10.15
CA GLU A 40 -6.12 -0.75 9.11
C GLU A 40 -5.47 0.63 9.09
N THR A 41 -4.98 1.04 7.93
CA THR A 41 -4.41 2.36 7.74
C THR A 41 -5.52 3.41 7.64
N VAL A 42 -5.50 4.37 8.54
CA VAL A 42 -6.35 5.55 8.52
C VAL A 42 -5.62 6.63 7.71
N GLU A 43 -6.29 7.13 6.69
CA GLU A 43 -5.80 8.20 5.82
C GLU A 43 -6.55 9.49 6.16
N VAL A 44 -5.82 10.51 6.63
CA VAL A 44 -6.38 11.83 6.95
C VAL A 44 -5.78 12.85 6.01
N LEU A 45 -6.60 13.46 5.17
CA LEU A 45 -6.13 14.47 4.21
C LEU A 45 -5.55 15.69 4.94
N LEU A 46 -4.31 16.06 4.62
CA LEU A 46 -3.65 17.22 5.23
C LEU A 46 -4.41 18.53 4.98
N ARG A 47 -5.09 18.67 3.84
CA ARG A 47 -5.93 19.84 3.54
C ARG A 47 -7.09 20.01 4.53
N ASP A 48 -7.62 18.92 5.11
CA ASP A 48 -8.71 18.94 6.08
C ASP A 48 -8.18 19.10 7.52
N LEU A 49 -6.95 18.65 7.75
CA LEU A 49 -6.30 18.63 9.05
C LEU A 49 -5.54 19.94 9.35
N ASN A 50 -4.73 20.45 8.41
CA ASN A 50 -3.86 21.59 8.63
C ASN A 50 -4.56 22.86 9.15
N PRO A 51 -5.77 23.23 8.68
CA PRO A 51 -6.49 24.40 9.23
C PRO A 51 -6.77 24.29 10.73
N LEU A 52 -6.93 23.06 11.24
CA LEU A 52 -7.23 22.77 12.64
C LEU A 52 -5.99 22.75 13.54
N LEU A 53 -4.82 22.42 12.96
CA LEU A 53 -3.55 22.35 13.67
C LEU A 53 -2.86 23.72 13.81
N GLY A 54 -3.34 24.75 13.09
CA GLY A 54 -2.72 26.08 13.05
C GLY A 54 -1.46 26.15 12.19
N GLU A 55 -0.85 27.34 12.17
CA GLU A 55 0.36 27.58 11.39
C GLU A 55 1.52 26.67 11.81
N SER A 56 2.32 26.25 10.83
CA SER A 56 3.47 25.37 11.07
C SER A 56 4.58 26.10 11.79
N THR A 57 4.82 25.73 13.03
CA THR A 57 6.02 26.15 13.79
C THR A 57 7.16 25.13 13.65
N GLY A 58 7.10 24.22 12.66
CA GLY A 58 8.13 23.20 12.41
C GLY A 58 8.04 21.92 13.26
N GLY A 59 6.98 21.74 14.06
CA GLY A 59 6.79 20.55 14.89
C GLY A 59 6.21 19.36 14.12
N GLU A 60 6.64 18.15 14.49
CA GLU A 60 6.04 16.89 14.00
C GLU A 60 4.55 16.80 14.35
N ILE A 61 3.78 16.08 13.50
CA ILE A 61 2.39 15.78 13.80
C ILE A 61 2.36 14.53 14.70
N VAL A 62 1.74 14.66 15.86
CA VAL A 62 1.57 13.58 16.85
C VAL A 62 0.13 13.12 16.85
N VAL A 63 -0.09 11.83 16.68
CA VAL A 63 -1.39 11.17 16.80
C VAL A 63 -1.45 10.45 18.14
N THR A 64 -2.55 10.62 18.89
CA THR A 64 -2.78 9.87 20.12
C THR A 64 -4.15 9.18 20.11
N GLY A 65 -4.18 7.92 20.55
CA GLY A 65 -5.40 7.17 20.82
C GLY A 65 -5.48 6.82 22.30
N ASN A 66 -6.56 7.19 22.98
CA ASN A 66 -6.72 7.00 24.42
C ASN A 66 -5.53 7.56 25.23
N GLY A 67 -4.97 8.69 24.82
CA GLY A 67 -3.81 9.33 25.46
C GLY A 67 -2.45 8.71 25.16
N VAL A 68 -2.38 7.63 24.38
CA VAL A 68 -1.12 6.96 24.02
C VAL A 68 -0.70 7.39 22.60
N PRO A 69 0.57 7.79 22.38
CA PRO A 69 1.08 8.07 21.04
C PRO A 69 0.99 6.86 20.12
N ILE A 70 0.58 7.11 18.88
CA ILE A 70 0.47 6.09 17.81
C ILE A 70 1.49 6.45 16.72
N LEU A 71 2.19 5.42 16.22
CA LEU A 71 3.07 5.59 15.07
C LEU A 71 2.29 6.19 13.90
N SER A 72 2.82 7.26 13.34
CA SER A 72 2.22 7.96 12.21
C SER A 72 3.25 8.29 11.14
N GLN A 73 2.77 8.55 9.95
CA GLN A 73 3.57 8.94 8.79
C GLN A 73 2.88 10.09 8.09
N VAL A 74 3.64 11.11 7.73
CA VAL A 74 3.15 12.21 6.89
C VAL A 74 3.69 12.02 5.48
N THR A 75 2.79 12.03 4.50
CA THR A 75 3.10 12.06 3.07
C THR A 75 2.83 13.47 2.52
N ASP A 76 3.01 13.67 1.23
CA ASP A 76 2.71 14.97 0.59
C ASP A 76 1.24 15.41 0.78
N ALA A 77 0.31 14.46 0.89
CA ALA A 77 -1.14 14.74 0.91
C ALA A 77 -1.86 14.27 2.19
N GLU A 78 -1.28 13.35 2.95
CA GLU A 78 -2.01 12.62 3.99
C GLU A 78 -1.16 12.44 5.27
N LEU A 79 -1.85 12.43 6.40
CA LEU A 79 -1.37 11.85 7.65
C LEU A 79 -1.89 10.41 7.73
N LEU A 80 -0.98 9.46 7.91
CA LEU A 80 -1.26 8.03 8.03
C LEU A 80 -1.01 7.56 9.46
N PHE A 81 -1.88 6.71 9.98
CA PHE A 81 -1.66 5.93 11.20
C PHE A 81 -2.49 4.65 11.16
N GLN A 82 -2.18 3.67 12.00
CA GLN A 82 -2.90 2.40 11.98
C GLN A 82 -3.66 2.15 13.28
N SER A 83 -4.83 1.51 13.14
CA SER A 83 -5.63 1.00 14.26
C SER A 83 -6.46 -0.21 13.84
N ASP A 84 -6.75 -1.08 14.80
CA ASP A 84 -7.75 -2.13 14.63
C ASP A 84 -9.16 -1.53 14.78
N PHE A 85 -10.14 -2.09 14.08
CA PHE A 85 -11.54 -1.74 14.23
C PHE A 85 -12.41 -2.98 14.29
N SER A 86 -13.28 -3.04 15.31
CA SER A 86 -14.38 -4.00 15.34
C SER A 86 -15.45 -3.66 14.30
N PRO A 87 -16.38 -4.57 13.99
CA PRO A 87 -17.51 -4.28 13.11
C PRO A 87 -18.30 -3.06 13.61
N LEU A 88 -18.58 -2.11 12.71
CA LEU A 88 -19.36 -0.89 12.98
C LEU A 88 -18.79 0.03 14.06
N GLU A 89 -17.53 -0.16 14.45
CA GLU A 89 -16.89 0.63 15.51
C GLU A 89 -16.55 2.03 15.03
N LYS A 90 -16.71 2.99 15.95
CA LYS A 90 -16.21 4.36 15.84
C LYS A 90 -15.13 4.61 16.89
N LYS A 91 -13.98 5.12 16.47
CA LYS A 91 -12.89 5.59 17.34
C LYS A 91 -12.62 7.07 17.12
N VAL A 92 -12.06 7.71 18.16
CA VAL A 92 -11.64 9.12 18.09
C VAL A 92 -10.17 9.19 18.48
N PHE A 93 -9.41 9.89 17.67
CA PHE A 93 -7.99 10.14 17.85
C PHE A 93 -7.76 11.64 18.02
N THR A 94 -6.75 12.01 18.84
CA THR A 94 -6.32 13.39 18.93
C THR A 94 -5.08 13.60 18.08
N VAL A 95 -5.06 14.65 17.30
CA VAL A 95 -3.94 15.05 16.46
C VAL A 95 -3.49 16.45 16.83
N ARG A 96 -2.19 16.63 17.11
CA ARG A 96 -1.59 17.91 17.46
C ARG A 96 -0.23 18.08 16.77
N ARG A 97 0.23 19.32 16.67
CA ARG A 97 1.65 19.55 16.41
C ARG A 97 2.43 19.40 17.72
N GLY A 98 3.51 18.62 17.65
CA GLY A 98 4.47 18.55 18.77
C GLY A 98 5.16 19.92 18.98
N GLY A 99 5.40 20.28 20.24
CA GLY A 99 6.23 21.45 20.54
C GLY A 99 7.72 21.20 20.19
N PRO A 100 8.56 22.27 20.23
CA PRO A 100 10.01 22.10 20.09
C PRO A 100 10.52 21.14 21.17
N GLY A 101 11.12 20.03 20.77
CA GLY A 101 11.58 18.96 21.67
C GLY A 101 10.60 17.81 21.92
N ALA A 102 9.36 17.86 21.41
CA ALA A 102 8.40 16.74 21.55
C ALA A 102 8.88 15.45 20.85
N ALA A 103 9.78 15.58 19.86
CA ALA A 103 10.40 14.43 19.19
C ALA A 103 11.37 13.64 20.10
N SER A 104 11.88 14.24 21.17
CA SER A 104 12.84 13.58 22.07
C SER A 104 12.25 12.53 23.01
N GLY A 105 10.90 12.41 23.07
CA GLY A 105 10.18 11.40 23.85
C GLY A 105 9.34 10.43 23.04
N ALA A 106 9.21 10.65 21.72
CA ALA A 106 8.56 9.66 20.86
C ALA A 106 9.49 8.44 20.73
N PRO A 107 8.99 7.20 20.91
CA PRO A 107 9.80 6.02 20.64
C PRO A 107 10.36 6.11 19.22
N HIS A 108 11.65 5.83 19.02
CA HIS A 108 12.22 5.66 17.69
C HIS A 108 11.56 4.44 17.06
N PHE A 109 10.53 4.66 16.25
CA PHE A 109 9.85 3.59 15.55
C PHE A 109 10.71 3.13 14.38
N THR A 110 11.00 1.82 14.36
CA THR A 110 11.59 1.19 13.19
C THR A 110 10.57 1.20 12.05
N SER A 111 11.01 1.47 10.84
CA SER A 111 10.15 1.34 9.67
C SER A 111 9.71 -0.12 9.48
N PHE A 112 8.42 -0.31 9.19
CA PHE A 112 7.84 -1.61 8.86
C PHE A 112 7.72 -1.85 7.36
N VAL A 113 8.16 -0.91 6.55
CA VAL A 113 8.10 -0.95 5.09
C VAL A 113 9.38 -0.42 4.48
N ASP A 114 9.71 -0.87 3.28
CA ASP A 114 10.77 -0.32 2.44
C ASP A 114 10.44 -0.51 0.96
N GLY A 115 10.82 0.45 0.13
CA GLY A 115 10.71 0.39 -1.31
C GLY A 115 11.90 1.08 -1.96
N ARG A 116 12.53 0.41 -2.94
CA ARG A 116 13.77 0.89 -3.56
C ARG A 116 13.98 0.41 -4.98
N TYR A 117 14.62 1.23 -5.76
CA TYR A 117 15.22 0.82 -7.03
C TYR A 117 16.59 0.18 -6.74
N VAL A 118 16.86 -0.98 -7.35
CA VAL A 118 18.03 -1.81 -7.06
C VAL A 118 18.93 -1.95 -8.29
N LEU A 119 20.16 -1.44 -8.19
CA LEU A 119 21.22 -1.65 -9.18
C LEU A 119 22.10 -2.85 -8.77
N PRO A 120 22.73 -3.57 -9.71
CA PRO A 120 22.65 -3.39 -11.19
C PRO A 120 21.47 -4.12 -11.85
N ARG A 121 20.56 -4.74 -11.07
CA ARG A 121 19.43 -5.52 -11.58
C ARG A 121 18.33 -4.66 -12.20
N GLU A 122 18.34 -3.37 -11.92
CA GLU A 122 17.33 -2.39 -12.38
C GLU A 122 15.89 -2.75 -11.96
N ASP A 123 15.75 -3.53 -10.90
CA ASP A 123 14.47 -3.88 -10.31
C ASP A 123 13.92 -2.74 -9.43
N TYR A 124 12.60 -2.64 -9.31
CA TYR A 124 11.98 -1.95 -8.20
C TYR A 124 11.44 -3.00 -7.22
N ALA A 125 12.02 -3.07 -6.02
CA ALA A 125 11.66 -4.03 -4.98
C ALA A 125 11.07 -3.31 -3.77
N TRP A 126 10.04 -3.90 -3.16
CA TRP A 126 9.41 -3.34 -1.96
C TRP A 126 8.93 -4.43 -1.03
N GLU A 127 8.88 -4.10 0.24
CA GLU A 127 8.48 -5.03 1.30
C GLU A 127 7.77 -4.32 2.45
N ASN A 128 7.06 -5.13 3.24
CA ASN A 128 6.65 -4.78 4.58
C ASN A 128 7.06 -5.88 5.57
N ASP A 129 6.53 -5.82 6.79
CA ASP A 129 6.74 -6.82 7.83
C ASP A 129 6.09 -8.20 7.53
N ARG A 130 5.41 -8.39 6.39
CA ARG A 130 4.71 -9.63 6.02
C ARG A 130 5.27 -10.30 4.79
N ILE A 131 5.55 -9.53 3.75
CA ILE A 131 5.84 -10.04 2.42
C ILE A 131 6.70 -9.03 1.64
N ALA A 132 7.33 -9.50 0.56
CA ALA A 132 8.03 -8.64 -0.37
C ALA A 132 7.61 -8.90 -1.81
N PHE A 133 7.86 -7.93 -2.66
CA PHE A 133 7.49 -7.94 -4.07
C PHE A 133 8.60 -7.30 -4.91
N ARG A 134 8.56 -7.59 -6.21
CA ARG A 134 9.48 -7.02 -7.19
C ARG A 134 8.75 -6.75 -8.50
N MET A 135 9.11 -5.66 -9.16
CA MET A 135 8.85 -5.42 -10.58
C MET A 135 10.19 -5.36 -11.29
N TYR A 136 10.29 -6.07 -12.40
CA TYR A 136 11.52 -6.14 -13.17
C TYR A 136 11.70 -4.91 -14.05
N GLY A 137 12.93 -4.42 -14.09
CA GLY A 137 13.33 -3.29 -14.91
C GLY A 137 14.06 -3.69 -16.21
N PRO A 138 14.69 -2.71 -16.87
CA PRO A 138 15.29 -2.90 -18.20
C PRO A 138 16.32 -4.03 -18.32
N ALA A 139 17.06 -4.34 -17.26
CA ALA A 139 18.07 -5.40 -17.26
C ALA A 139 17.51 -6.79 -17.62
N LEU A 140 16.22 -7.05 -17.36
CA LEU A 140 15.56 -8.34 -17.61
C LEU A 140 14.46 -8.26 -18.70
N ALA A 141 14.43 -7.20 -19.50
CA ALA A 141 13.39 -6.96 -20.51
C ALA A 141 13.25 -8.07 -21.55
N SER A 142 14.31 -8.85 -21.81
CA SER A 142 14.26 -10.00 -22.73
C SER A 142 13.51 -11.21 -22.16
N GLU A 143 13.40 -11.32 -20.83
CA GLU A 143 12.92 -12.52 -20.14
C GLU A 143 11.51 -12.35 -19.58
N VAL A 144 11.18 -11.15 -19.10
CA VAL A 144 9.97 -10.84 -18.36
C VAL A 144 9.21 -9.64 -18.94
N ASN A 145 8.02 -9.40 -18.44
CA ASN A 145 7.20 -8.23 -18.74
C ASN A 145 6.87 -7.46 -17.45
N ASN A 146 5.67 -6.86 -17.34
CA ASN A 146 5.19 -6.04 -16.25
C ASN A 146 4.45 -6.82 -15.16
N GLY A 147 4.76 -8.10 -14.95
CA GLY A 147 4.18 -8.92 -13.91
C GLY A 147 4.79 -8.63 -12.53
N ILE A 148 3.97 -8.79 -11.48
CA ILE A 148 4.42 -8.64 -10.09
C ILE A 148 5.02 -9.97 -9.62
N ASP A 149 6.26 -9.90 -9.16
CA ASP A 149 6.96 -11.00 -8.49
C ASP A 149 6.72 -10.99 -6.98
N VAL A 150 6.82 -12.16 -6.33
CA VAL A 150 6.56 -12.36 -4.91
C VAL A 150 7.76 -12.99 -4.21
N TRP A 151 8.28 -12.32 -3.21
CA TRP A 151 9.29 -12.85 -2.31
C TRP A 151 8.66 -13.19 -0.96
N THR A 152 8.62 -14.46 -0.64
CA THR A 152 7.98 -14.97 0.60
C THR A 152 8.86 -14.71 1.81
N LYS A 153 8.29 -14.29 2.94
CA LYS A 153 9.01 -13.97 4.18
C LYS A 153 8.53 -14.82 5.34
N ARG A 154 9.48 -15.26 6.19
CA ARG A 154 9.21 -15.91 7.50
C ARG A 154 9.48 -14.96 8.66
N VAL A 155 10.20 -13.87 8.41
CA VAL A 155 10.59 -12.86 9.41
C VAL A 155 9.75 -11.60 9.25
N ARG A 156 9.61 -10.85 10.33
CA ARG A 156 8.86 -9.58 10.36
C ARG A 156 9.76 -8.36 10.17
N THR A 157 11.06 -8.57 10.06
CA THR A 157 12.04 -7.52 9.77
C THR A 157 12.17 -7.29 8.26
N LEU A 158 12.68 -6.13 7.87
CA LEU A 158 12.98 -5.81 6.48
C LEU A 158 14.26 -6.54 6.05
N ILE A 159 14.21 -7.31 4.96
CA ILE A 159 15.27 -8.22 4.53
C ILE A 159 15.65 -8.10 3.05
N VAL A 160 14.85 -7.47 2.20
CA VAL A 160 15.10 -7.39 0.76
C VAL A 160 16.46 -6.78 0.44
N ALA A 161 16.83 -5.70 1.12
CA ALA A 161 18.14 -5.08 0.94
C ALA A 161 19.32 -6.01 1.32
N LYS A 162 19.14 -6.87 2.32
CA LYS A 162 20.12 -7.89 2.69
C LYS A 162 20.25 -8.94 1.58
N TRP A 163 19.14 -9.45 1.08
CA TRP A 163 19.13 -10.48 0.06
C TRP A 163 19.78 -10.02 -1.24
N TYR A 164 19.55 -8.79 -1.68
CA TYR A 164 20.24 -8.24 -2.85
C TYR A 164 21.75 -8.12 -2.62
N ARG A 165 22.20 -7.63 -1.46
CA ARG A 165 23.64 -7.57 -1.15
C ARG A 165 24.31 -8.95 -1.13
N GLU A 166 23.64 -9.97 -0.60
CA GLU A 166 24.14 -11.35 -0.60
C GLU A 166 24.22 -11.91 -2.03
N ALA A 167 23.28 -11.52 -2.91
CA ALA A 167 23.30 -11.94 -4.31
C ALA A 167 24.42 -11.28 -5.12
N GLU A 168 24.78 -10.03 -4.82
CA GLU A 168 25.92 -9.34 -5.47
C GLU A 168 27.26 -10.09 -5.27
N GLY A 169 27.44 -10.73 -4.11
CA GLY A 169 28.61 -11.53 -3.80
C GLY A 169 28.55 -12.99 -4.24
N ALA A 170 27.44 -13.45 -4.82
CA ALA A 170 27.24 -14.84 -5.20
C ALA A 170 27.73 -15.13 -6.64
N PRO A 171 28.14 -16.38 -6.94
CA PRO A 171 28.40 -16.78 -8.31
C PRO A 171 27.16 -16.58 -9.19
N ALA A 172 27.36 -16.21 -10.46
CA ALA A 172 26.29 -16.00 -11.41
C ALA A 172 25.29 -17.19 -11.46
N GLY A 173 24.01 -16.90 -11.39
CA GLY A 173 22.92 -17.89 -11.37
C GLY A 173 22.76 -18.67 -10.05
N LYS A 174 23.44 -18.26 -8.98
CA LYS A 174 23.34 -18.87 -7.65
C LYS A 174 22.89 -17.87 -6.60
N ASP A 175 21.85 -17.10 -6.89
CA ASP A 175 21.31 -16.13 -5.95
C ASP A 175 20.81 -16.82 -4.67
N PRO A 176 21.39 -16.46 -3.50
CA PRO A 176 21.10 -17.16 -2.24
C PRO A 176 19.65 -17.00 -1.78
N TYR A 177 18.94 -16.00 -2.25
CA TYR A 177 17.54 -15.77 -1.92
C TYR A 177 16.55 -16.73 -2.59
N HIS A 178 16.98 -17.63 -3.49
CA HIS A 178 16.14 -18.72 -4.00
C HIS A 178 16.08 -19.93 -3.04
N HIS A 179 16.73 -19.86 -1.90
CA HIS A 179 16.73 -20.90 -0.88
C HIS A 179 16.27 -20.37 0.48
N ASP A 180 15.21 -20.98 1.06
CA ASP A 180 14.75 -20.62 2.40
C ASP A 180 15.78 -21.05 3.46
N ARG A 181 16.49 -20.07 4.00
CA ARG A 181 17.46 -20.23 5.10
C ARG A 181 16.85 -19.84 6.46
N GLY A 182 15.52 -19.91 6.60
CA GLY A 182 14.81 -19.51 7.81
C GLY A 182 14.23 -18.09 7.75
N GLU A 183 14.49 -17.34 6.68
CA GLU A 183 13.98 -15.99 6.48
C GLU A 183 12.85 -15.90 5.44
N GLY A 184 12.76 -16.92 4.59
CA GLY A 184 11.92 -16.98 3.40
C GLY A 184 12.77 -17.05 2.14
N ALA A 185 12.15 -16.90 0.98
CA ALA A 185 12.86 -16.93 -0.31
C ALA A 185 11.99 -16.44 -1.47
N ASP A 186 12.64 -16.21 -2.61
CA ASP A 186 12.03 -16.06 -3.91
C ASP A 186 11.78 -17.44 -4.53
N PHE A 187 10.53 -17.89 -4.48
CA PHE A 187 10.08 -19.15 -5.06
C PHE A 187 9.12 -18.97 -6.23
N PHE A 188 8.75 -17.71 -6.51
CA PHE A 188 7.69 -17.42 -7.45
C PHE A 188 8.26 -17.18 -8.85
N ASP A 189 7.69 -17.85 -9.84
CA ASP A 189 8.09 -17.71 -11.24
C ASP A 189 7.04 -16.86 -11.99
N VAL A 190 7.42 -15.66 -12.37
CA VAL A 190 6.55 -14.71 -13.08
C VAL A 190 6.53 -15.03 -14.59
N GLY A 191 7.67 -15.34 -15.17
CA GLY A 191 7.82 -15.46 -16.61
C GLY A 191 7.31 -14.23 -17.37
N ARG A 192 6.61 -14.45 -18.47
CA ARG A 192 5.98 -13.37 -19.24
C ARG A 192 4.52 -13.08 -18.88
N SER A 193 4.06 -13.60 -17.75
CA SER A 193 2.70 -13.36 -17.25
C SER A 193 2.57 -12.02 -16.51
N LEU A 194 1.38 -11.73 -15.99
CA LEU A 194 1.14 -10.62 -15.08
C LEU A 194 1.50 -10.97 -13.60
N GLY A 195 2.01 -12.17 -13.35
CA GLY A 195 2.53 -12.61 -12.05
C GLY A 195 1.48 -12.73 -10.98
N ALA A 196 1.67 -12.03 -9.88
CA ALA A 196 0.79 -12.04 -8.70
C ALA A 196 -0.16 -10.83 -8.66
N GLY A 197 -0.88 -10.57 -9.76
CA GLY A 197 -1.87 -9.49 -9.83
C GLY A 197 -1.38 -8.22 -10.51
N GLY A 198 -0.34 -8.28 -11.32
CA GLY A 198 -0.02 -7.21 -12.26
C GLY A 198 -1.17 -6.99 -13.23
N CYS A 199 -1.18 -5.83 -13.88
CA CYS A 199 -2.22 -5.48 -14.86
C CYS A 199 -1.65 -4.93 -16.14
N SER A 200 -2.46 -4.96 -17.20
CA SER A 200 -2.19 -4.28 -18.46
C SER A 200 -3.48 -4.12 -19.28
N LEU A 201 -3.38 -3.47 -20.43
CA LEU A 201 -4.50 -3.35 -21.38
C LEU A 201 -4.97 -4.73 -21.86
N TRP A 202 -6.29 -4.83 -22.08
CA TRP A 202 -6.94 -5.98 -22.70
C TRP A 202 -7.59 -5.57 -24.01
N ASP A 203 -7.21 -6.22 -25.09
CA ASP A 203 -7.69 -5.89 -26.43
C ASP A 203 -7.72 -7.15 -27.31
N ASP A 204 -8.83 -7.31 -28.02
CA ASP A 204 -9.04 -8.45 -28.95
C ASP A 204 -8.71 -9.81 -28.30
N GLY A 205 -9.25 -10.04 -27.10
CA GLY A 205 -9.07 -11.29 -26.36
C GLY A 205 -7.66 -11.55 -25.85
N ARG A 206 -6.79 -10.53 -25.76
CA ARG A 206 -5.38 -10.66 -25.37
C ARG A 206 -4.92 -9.57 -24.43
N VAL A 207 -3.99 -9.93 -23.56
CA VAL A 207 -3.24 -8.96 -22.75
C VAL A 207 -2.23 -8.22 -23.61
N ARG A 208 -2.26 -6.90 -23.61
CA ARG A 208 -1.32 -6.02 -24.34
C ARG A 208 -0.32 -5.45 -23.35
N GLN A 209 0.75 -6.18 -23.11
CA GLN A 209 1.78 -5.80 -22.13
C GLN A 209 2.78 -4.80 -22.74
N PRO A 210 3.15 -3.72 -22.03
CA PRO A 210 4.11 -2.71 -22.50
C PRO A 210 5.58 -3.12 -22.32
N GLY A 211 5.86 -4.32 -21.81
CA GLY A 211 7.18 -4.73 -21.35
C GLY A 211 7.44 -4.29 -19.91
N VAL A 212 8.72 -4.26 -19.52
CA VAL A 212 9.15 -3.77 -18.20
C VAL A 212 8.97 -2.25 -18.07
N PHE A 213 8.99 -1.72 -16.86
CA PHE A 213 8.86 -0.27 -16.67
C PHE A 213 10.05 0.49 -17.29
N SER A 214 9.77 1.70 -17.79
CA SER A 214 10.74 2.61 -18.40
C SER A 214 11.15 3.76 -17.48
N GLY A 215 10.41 3.99 -16.40
CA GLY A 215 10.70 5.02 -15.42
C GLY A 215 10.08 4.70 -14.06
N TRP A 216 10.65 5.27 -13.01
CA TRP A 216 10.18 5.08 -11.65
C TRP A 216 10.36 6.34 -10.81
N LYS A 217 9.57 6.45 -9.75
CA LYS A 217 9.67 7.51 -8.73
C LYS A 217 9.19 6.98 -7.38
N THR A 218 10.04 7.02 -6.34
CA THR A 218 9.58 6.81 -4.97
C THR A 218 8.84 8.05 -4.48
N LEU A 219 7.63 7.88 -3.98
CA LEU A 219 6.75 8.95 -3.50
C LEU A 219 6.79 9.05 -1.98
N SER A 220 6.81 7.91 -1.28
CA SER A 220 6.89 7.84 0.17
C SER A 220 7.55 6.51 0.58
N ASN A 221 8.34 6.51 1.67
CA ASN A 221 9.03 5.30 2.11
C ASN A 221 9.14 5.25 3.64
N GLY A 222 8.17 4.61 4.28
CA GLY A 222 8.13 4.35 5.72
C GLY A 222 7.60 5.51 6.57
N PRO A 223 7.31 5.24 7.86
CA PRO A 223 7.43 3.94 8.52
C PRO A 223 6.26 2.96 8.30
N LEU A 224 5.08 3.44 7.84
CA LEU A 224 3.84 2.66 7.71
C LEU A 224 3.48 2.28 6.29
N ARG A 225 3.87 3.11 5.32
CA ARG A 225 3.59 2.92 3.89
C ARG A 225 4.83 3.20 3.07
N THR A 226 5.16 2.27 2.16
CA THR A 226 5.97 2.58 0.99
C THR A 226 5.06 2.81 -0.21
N GLU A 227 5.36 3.82 -1.01
CA GLU A 227 4.59 4.18 -2.20
C GLU A 227 5.51 4.67 -3.30
N PHE A 228 5.28 4.22 -4.51
CA PHE A 228 6.06 4.58 -5.68
C PHE A 228 5.22 4.55 -6.95
N GLU A 229 5.73 5.16 -8.00
CA GLU A 229 5.13 5.18 -9.32
C GLU A 229 6.08 4.54 -10.34
N LEU A 230 5.53 3.69 -11.21
CA LEU A 230 6.20 3.11 -12.37
C LEU A 230 5.51 3.60 -13.64
N THR A 231 6.28 3.97 -14.64
CA THR A 231 5.80 4.37 -15.97
C THR A 231 6.28 3.38 -17.02
N TYR A 232 5.49 3.19 -18.04
CA TYR A 232 5.74 2.20 -19.08
C TYR A 232 5.70 2.85 -20.47
N ASN A 233 6.35 2.21 -21.44
CA ASN A 233 6.25 2.60 -22.83
C ASN A 233 4.82 2.41 -23.36
N SER A 234 4.47 3.11 -24.41
CA SER A 234 3.14 3.01 -25.02
C SER A 234 2.93 1.67 -25.71
N VAL A 235 1.68 1.20 -25.68
CA VAL A 235 1.16 0.07 -26.45
C VAL A 235 0.10 0.60 -27.39
N THR A 236 0.10 0.14 -28.64
CA THR A 236 -0.93 0.53 -29.61
C THR A 236 -2.13 -0.40 -29.50
N VAL A 237 -3.31 0.19 -29.23
CA VAL A 237 -4.60 -0.48 -29.14
C VAL A 237 -5.59 0.28 -30.02
N GLY A 238 -6.24 -0.40 -30.96
CA GLY A 238 -7.17 0.23 -31.90
C GLY A 238 -6.58 1.40 -32.70
N GLY A 239 -5.27 1.39 -32.98
CA GLY A 239 -4.56 2.48 -33.64
C GLY A 239 -4.15 3.64 -32.72
N THR A 240 -4.47 3.60 -31.43
CA THR A 240 -4.13 4.63 -30.45
C THR A 240 -2.96 4.17 -29.59
N ALA A 241 -1.94 5.02 -29.43
CA ALA A 241 -0.84 4.79 -28.51
C ALA A 241 -1.29 5.11 -27.07
N ILE A 242 -1.29 4.12 -26.21
CA ILE A 242 -1.72 4.24 -24.81
C ILE A 242 -0.53 3.94 -23.91
N THR A 243 -0.22 4.84 -22.98
CA THR A 243 0.80 4.63 -21.93
C THR A 243 0.15 4.14 -20.64
N GLU A 244 0.88 3.33 -19.91
CA GLU A 244 0.45 2.81 -18.60
C GLU A 244 1.30 3.41 -17.49
N ARG A 245 0.65 3.84 -16.41
CA ARG A 245 1.29 4.31 -15.19
C ARG A 245 0.66 3.61 -13.99
N LYS A 246 1.50 3.04 -13.13
CA LYS A 246 1.09 2.35 -11.91
C LYS A 246 1.64 3.08 -10.69
N ARG A 247 0.77 3.54 -9.81
CA ARG A 247 1.11 3.97 -8.47
C ARG A 247 0.80 2.83 -7.51
N ILE A 248 1.83 2.28 -6.89
CA ILE A 248 1.76 1.10 -6.03
C ILE A 248 2.11 1.51 -4.61
N SER A 249 1.29 1.10 -3.64
CA SER A 249 1.61 1.27 -2.22
C SER A 249 1.40 -0.03 -1.46
N LEU A 250 2.25 -0.25 -0.45
CA LEU A 250 2.17 -1.36 0.48
C LEU A 250 2.26 -0.82 1.90
N ASP A 251 1.23 -1.14 2.71
CA ASP A 251 1.16 -0.74 4.10
C ASP A 251 1.76 -1.82 5.01
N ALA A 252 2.20 -1.44 6.19
CA ALA A 252 2.59 -2.35 7.26
C ALA A 252 1.44 -3.28 7.65
N GLY A 253 1.73 -4.54 7.97
CA GLY A 253 0.77 -5.51 8.51
C GLY A 253 -0.20 -6.13 7.51
N VAL A 254 -0.11 -5.82 6.20
CA VAL A 254 -1.02 -6.33 5.18
C VAL A 254 -0.29 -7.15 4.11
N ASN A 255 -1.03 -7.96 3.36
CA ASN A 255 -0.48 -8.84 2.31
C ASN A 255 -0.89 -8.42 0.88
N LEU A 256 -1.68 -7.35 0.74
CA LEU A 256 -2.09 -6.84 -0.56
C LEU A 256 -1.53 -5.43 -0.77
N ASN A 257 -0.98 -5.21 -1.95
CA ASN A 257 -0.65 -3.90 -2.48
C ASN A 257 -1.94 -3.18 -2.90
N ARG A 258 -2.01 -1.88 -2.69
CA ARG A 258 -2.96 -1.01 -3.37
C ARG A 258 -2.31 -0.53 -4.67
N ILE A 259 -2.93 -0.85 -5.79
CA ILE A 259 -2.43 -0.50 -7.12
C ILE A 259 -3.44 0.44 -7.77
N ARG A 260 -2.97 1.65 -8.08
CA ARG A 260 -3.72 2.64 -8.86
C ARG A 260 -3.11 2.71 -10.24
N VAL A 261 -3.82 2.22 -11.24
CA VAL A 261 -3.40 2.24 -12.64
C VAL A 261 -4.11 3.37 -13.38
N THR A 262 -3.37 4.04 -14.26
CA THR A 262 -3.90 5.03 -15.21
C THR A 262 -3.39 4.67 -16.60
N PHE A 263 -4.30 4.68 -17.56
CA PHE A 263 -3.98 4.53 -18.98
C PHE A 263 -4.17 5.89 -19.63
N ASP A 264 -3.09 6.48 -20.11
CA ASP A 264 -3.11 7.81 -20.73
C ASP A 264 -3.05 7.67 -22.25
N ALA A 265 -3.95 8.34 -22.96
CA ALA A 265 -4.03 8.35 -24.41
C ALA A 265 -4.21 9.78 -24.92
N PRO A 266 -3.75 10.10 -26.13
CA PRO A 266 -4.03 11.38 -26.76
C PRO A 266 -5.50 11.53 -27.12
N GLY A 267 -6.01 12.77 -27.14
CA GLY A 267 -7.37 13.09 -27.55
C GLY A 267 -8.41 13.00 -26.42
N ALA A 268 -9.65 12.73 -26.78
CA ALA A 268 -10.76 12.65 -25.82
C ALA A 268 -10.66 11.35 -25.00
N ALA A 269 -11.06 11.44 -23.73
CA ALA A 269 -11.15 10.28 -22.85
C ALA A 269 -12.13 9.24 -23.41
N HIS A 270 -11.73 7.97 -23.40
CA HIS A 270 -12.53 6.85 -23.90
C HIS A 270 -12.37 5.61 -23.04
N GLU A 271 -13.33 4.71 -23.12
CA GLU A 271 -13.30 3.45 -22.37
C GLU A 271 -12.24 2.51 -22.94
N VAL A 272 -11.50 1.87 -22.04
CA VAL A 272 -10.54 0.80 -22.33
C VAL A 272 -10.78 -0.38 -21.40
N LEU A 273 -10.47 -1.58 -21.87
CA LEU A 273 -10.44 -2.77 -21.03
C LEU A 273 -9.04 -3.03 -20.52
N MET A 274 -8.96 -3.57 -19.31
CA MET A 274 -7.73 -4.01 -18.69
C MET A 274 -7.88 -5.42 -18.13
N ALA A 275 -6.78 -6.12 -17.99
CA ALA A 275 -6.69 -7.41 -17.34
C ALA A 275 -5.78 -7.33 -16.11
N CYS A 276 -6.20 -7.94 -15.00
CA CYS A 276 -5.32 -8.29 -13.89
C CYS A 276 -5.11 -9.80 -13.91
N GLY A 277 -3.86 -10.28 -13.76
CA GLY A 277 -3.54 -11.68 -13.96
C GLY A 277 -2.90 -12.36 -12.76
N LEU A 278 -3.21 -13.65 -12.59
CA LEU A 278 -2.52 -14.55 -11.66
C LEU A 278 -1.91 -15.69 -12.46
N VAL A 279 -0.57 -15.81 -12.44
CA VAL A 279 0.14 -16.85 -13.19
C VAL A 279 -0.31 -18.25 -12.74
N LYS A 280 -0.55 -19.13 -13.72
CA LYS A 280 -0.88 -20.53 -13.46
C LYS A 280 0.35 -21.24 -12.89
N ARG A 281 0.18 -21.89 -11.75
CA ARG A 281 1.20 -22.73 -11.13
C ARG A 281 0.71 -24.17 -11.10
N ALA A 282 1.66 -25.11 -11.05
CA ALA A 282 1.31 -26.51 -10.93
C ALA A 282 0.42 -26.78 -9.71
N ARG A 283 -0.62 -27.57 -9.88
CA ARG A 283 -1.56 -27.97 -8.82
C ARG A 283 -2.30 -26.81 -8.15
N THR A 284 -2.52 -25.70 -8.86
CA THR A 284 -3.39 -24.60 -8.41
C THR A 284 -4.63 -24.51 -9.28
N LEU A 285 -5.75 -24.24 -8.64
CA LEU A 285 -7.02 -23.92 -9.30
C LEU A 285 -7.49 -22.55 -8.80
N PRO A 286 -8.19 -21.77 -9.63
CA PRO A 286 -8.72 -20.47 -9.21
C PRO A 286 -9.93 -20.66 -8.31
N SER A 287 -9.95 -19.89 -7.21
CA SER A 287 -11.15 -19.59 -6.46
C SER A 287 -11.57 -18.16 -6.80
N SER A 288 -12.85 -17.90 -6.97
CA SER A 288 -13.32 -16.55 -7.30
C SER A 288 -14.73 -16.29 -6.76
N ASP A 289 -15.03 -15.03 -6.49
CA ASP A 289 -16.36 -14.54 -6.18
C ASP A 289 -16.71 -13.39 -7.13
N ARG A 290 -17.73 -13.63 -7.99
CA ARG A 290 -18.18 -12.65 -8.99
C ARG A 290 -18.90 -11.45 -8.35
N ASP A 291 -19.61 -11.68 -7.25
CA ASP A 291 -20.37 -10.64 -6.57
C ASP A 291 -19.47 -9.70 -5.79
N ARG A 292 -18.39 -10.22 -5.25
CA ARG A 292 -17.36 -9.48 -4.52
C ARG A 292 -16.14 -9.12 -5.36
N CYS A 293 -16.10 -9.61 -6.60
CA CYS A 293 -15.06 -9.26 -7.59
C CYS A 293 -13.64 -9.54 -7.10
N TRP A 294 -13.39 -10.72 -6.54
CA TRP A 294 -12.05 -11.18 -6.23
C TRP A 294 -11.76 -12.54 -6.91
N MET A 295 -10.48 -12.75 -7.18
CA MET A 295 -9.92 -14.01 -7.67
C MET A 295 -8.67 -14.35 -6.86
N GLY A 296 -8.52 -15.61 -6.48
CA GLY A 296 -7.37 -16.14 -5.74
C GLY A 296 -6.92 -17.49 -6.27
N LEU A 297 -5.62 -17.76 -6.10
CA LEU A 297 -5.02 -19.06 -6.30
C LEU A 297 -4.37 -19.51 -5.01
N TRP A 298 -4.46 -20.80 -4.71
CA TRP A 298 -3.80 -21.41 -3.58
C TRP A 298 -3.16 -22.75 -3.98
N GLY A 299 -1.91 -22.96 -3.62
CA GLY A 299 -1.22 -24.21 -3.90
C GLY A 299 0.30 -24.09 -3.81
N ALA A 300 1.04 -24.96 -4.46
CA ALA A 300 2.49 -24.96 -4.44
C ALA A 300 3.09 -23.58 -4.79
N THR A 301 4.21 -23.25 -4.15
CA THR A 301 4.91 -21.97 -4.40
C THR A 301 5.38 -21.84 -5.84
N ASN A 302 5.94 -22.96 -6.36
CA ASN A 302 6.34 -23.17 -7.75
C ASN A 302 5.89 -24.57 -8.20
N SER A 303 6.71 -25.32 -8.92
CA SER A 303 6.43 -26.71 -9.30
C SER A 303 6.52 -27.70 -8.14
N ASP A 304 7.09 -27.31 -6.99
CA ASP A 304 7.39 -28.14 -5.84
C ASP A 304 6.53 -27.76 -4.62
N THR A 305 6.07 -28.76 -3.88
CA THR A 305 5.32 -28.59 -2.63
C THR A 305 6.21 -28.50 -1.39
N VAL A 306 7.52 -28.79 -1.52
CA VAL A 306 8.49 -28.78 -0.41
C VAL A 306 8.51 -27.41 0.28
N ASN A 307 8.34 -26.33 -0.48
CA ASN A 307 8.37 -24.96 0.05
C ASN A 307 7.03 -24.46 0.61
N GLY A 308 6.07 -25.35 0.79
CA GLY A 308 4.74 -25.01 1.30
C GLY A 308 3.80 -24.47 0.21
N SER A 309 2.71 -23.85 0.64
CA SER A 309 1.69 -23.28 -0.26
C SER A 309 1.73 -21.77 -0.27
N LEU A 310 1.48 -21.19 -1.43
CA LEU A 310 1.38 -19.77 -1.69
C LEU A 310 -0.01 -19.43 -2.19
N GLY A 311 -0.67 -18.48 -1.55
CA GLY A 311 -1.84 -17.78 -2.07
C GLY A 311 -1.42 -16.58 -2.88
N THR A 312 -1.98 -16.38 -4.07
CA THR A 312 -1.96 -15.11 -4.80
C THR A 312 -3.38 -14.64 -5.03
N GLY A 313 -3.63 -13.34 -5.12
CA GLY A 313 -5.01 -12.86 -5.26
C GLY A 313 -5.12 -11.43 -5.77
N VAL A 314 -6.29 -11.16 -6.35
CA VAL A 314 -6.72 -9.83 -6.84
C VAL A 314 -8.10 -9.54 -6.26
N VAL A 315 -8.29 -8.32 -5.76
CA VAL A 315 -9.58 -7.76 -5.36
C VAL A 315 -9.85 -6.51 -6.17
N PHE A 316 -10.97 -6.47 -6.86
CA PHE A 316 -11.26 -5.47 -7.89
C PHE A 316 -12.55 -4.69 -7.60
N PRO A 317 -12.65 -3.40 -7.99
CA PRO A 317 -13.85 -2.61 -7.74
C PRO A 317 -15.03 -3.11 -8.57
N ARG A 318 -16.14 -3.47 -7.92
CA ARG A 318 -17.35 -4.02 -8.57
C ARG A 318 -17.88 -3.18 -9.74
N PRO A 319 -17.95 -1.84 -9.69
CA PRO A 319 -18.44 -1.04 -10.82
C PRO A 319 -17.61 -1.16 -12.09
N ALA A 320 -16.34 -1.53 -11.95
CA ALA A 320 -15.41 -1.68 -13.07
C ALA A 320 -15.24 -3.13 -13.53
N PHE A 321 -15.75 -4.12 -12.78
CA PHE A 321 -15.62 -5.54 -13.09
C PHE A 321 -16.43 -5.92 -14.34
N VAL A 322 -15.82 -6.72 -15.22
CA VAL A 322 -16.46 -7.25 -16.44
C VAL A 322 -16.63 -8.76 -16.34
N GLN A 323 -15.54 -9.52 -16.24
CA GLN A 323 -15.58 -10.97 -16.23
C GLN A 323 -14.30 -11.61 -15.71
N PHE A 324 -14.36 -12.88 -15.39
CA PHE A 324 -13.19 -13.75 -15.26
C PHE A 324 -12.99 -14.51 -16.58
N THR A 325 -11.72 -14.70 -16.95
CA THR A 325 -11.30 -15.51 -18.10
C THR A 325 -9.90 -16.07 -17.83
N GLU A 326 -9.31 -16.72 -18.81
CA GLU A 326 -7.93 -17.24 -18.72
C GLU A 326 -7.30 -17.30 -20.11
N ASP A 327 -5.97 -17.35 -20.14
CA ASP A 327 -5.19 -17.75 -21.28
C ASP A 327 -4.31 -18.98 -20.97
N SER A 328 -3.36 -19.31 -21.80
CA SER A 328 -2.49 -20.48 -21.60
C SER A 328 -1.60 -20.39 -20.35
N VAL A 329 -1.29 -19.17 -19.87
CA VAL A 329 -0.28 -18.95 -18.80
C VAL A 329 -0.86 -18.39 -17.50
N GLN A 330 -2.07 -17.80 -17.53
CA GLN A 330 -2.63 -17.10 -16.37
C GLN A 330 -4.14 -17.10 -16.33
N TYR A 331 -4.70 -16.98 -15.12
CA TYR A 331 -6.10 -16.64 -14.88
C TYR A 331 -6.24 -15.12 -14.84
N LEU A 332 -7.30 -14.60 -15.42
CA LEU A 332 -7.50 -13.18 -15.67
C LEU A 332 -8.83 -12.67 -15.11
N LEU A 333 -8.76 -11.50 -14.48
CA LEU A 333 -9.88 -10.67 -14.16
C LEU A 333 -9.89 -9.49 -15.14
N ILE A 334 -10.95 -9.37 -15.92
CA ILE A 334 -11.13 -8.27 -16.88
C ILE A 334 -11.95 -7.17 -16.23
N GLY A 335 -11.46 -5.95 -16.34
CA GLY A 335 -12.13 -4.74 -15.88
C GLY A 335 -12.19 -3.68 -16.98
N ARG A 336 -12.99 -2.65 -16.74
CA ARG A 336 -13.08 -1.47 -17.61
C ARG A 336 -12.65 -0.21 -16.86
N THR A 337 -12.04 0.71 -17.57
CA THR A 337 -11.70 2.03 -17.09
C THR A 337 -11.77 3.04 -18.22
N VAL A 338 -11.55 4.32 -17.91
CA VAL A 338 -11.52 5.41 -18.90
C VAL A 338 -10.12 5.97 -18.92
N THR A 339 -9.58 6.27 -20.10
CA THR A 339 -8.25 6.88 -20.24
C THR A 339 -8.17 8.20 -19.47
N GLY A 340 -7.03 8.43 -18.78
CA GLY A 340 -6.82 9.56 -17.88
C GLY A 340 -7.46 9.41 -16.50
N VAL A 341 -8.33 8.40 -16.27
CA VAL A 341 -9.00 8.19 -14.98
C VAL A 341 -8.33 7.06 -14.21
N PRO A 342 -7.77 7.31 -13.01
CA PRO A 342 -7.16 6.27 -12.20
C PRO A 342 -8.18 5.22 -11.74
N LEU A 343 -7.84 3.94 -11.86
CA LEU A 343 -8.59 2.83 -11.29
C LEU A 343 -7.76 2.18 -10.19
N THR A 344 -8.36 1.92 -9.04
CA THR A 344 -7.70 1.29 -7.89
C THR A 344 -8.20 -0.12 -7.68
N TYR A 345 -7.27 -1.06 -7.53
CA TYR A 345 -7.52 -2.44 -7.13
C TYR A 345 -6.45 -2.91 -6.14
N TYR A 346 -6.62 -4.11 -5.57
CA TYR A 346 -5.66 -4.69 -4.64
C TYR A 346 -5.16 -6.03 -5.17
N ALA A 347 -3.86 -6.29 -5.00
CA ALA A 347 -3.24 -7.55 -5.39
C ALA A 347 -2.06 -7.90 -4.49
N GLY A 348 -1.83 -9.19 -4.26
CA GLY A 348 -0.71 -9.63 -3.46
C GLY A 348 -0.72 -11.11 -3.16
N ALA A 349 -0.02 -11.51 -2.09
CA ALA A 349 0.19 -12.91 -1.80
C ALA A 349 0.33 -13.21 -0.28
N GLY A 350 0.13 -14.49 0.06
CA GLY A 350 0.32 -15.02 1.41
C GLY A 350 0.90 -16.43 1.37
N TRP A 351 1.83 -16.72 2.27
CA TRP A 351 2.59 -17.98 2.30
C TRP A 351 2.37 -18.76 3.58
N THR A 352 2.27 -20.09 3.50
CA THR A 352 2.02 -20.93 4.68
C THR A 352 3.08 -20.81 5.75
N ARG A 353 4.36 -20.65 5.38
CA ARG A 353 5.46 -20.57 6.35
C ARG A 353 5.66 -19.18 6.94
N SER A 354 4.93 -18.17 6.46
CA SER A 354 4.90 -16.85 7.11
C SER A 354 4.12 -16.86 8.43
N GLY A 355 3.24 -17.86 8.61
CA GLY A 355 2.34 -17.97 9.75
C GLY A 355 1.04 -17.15 9.61
N ASP A 356 0.87 -16.37 8.54
CA ASP A 356 -0.33 -15.54 8.34
C ASP A 356 -1.50 -16.36 7.77
N PHE A 357 -1.19 -17.31 6.87
CA PHE A 357 -2.18 -18.14 6.19
C PHE A 357 -1.75 -19.59 6.20
N THR A 358 -2.64 -20.48 6.63
CA THR A 358 -2.37 -21.91 6.71
C THR A 358 -3.23 -22.75 5.75
N SER A 359 -4.16 -22.12 5.06
CA SER A 359 -5.10 -22.82 4.17
C SER A 359 -5.67 -21.91 3.09
N GLU A 360 -6.14 -22.51 2.01
CA GLU A 360 -6.91 -21.84 0.94
C GLU A 360 -8.12 -21.08 1.51
N LYS A 361 -8.88 -21.71 2.40
CA LYS A 361 -10.03 -21.07 3.04
C LYS A 361 -9.64 -19.78 3.77
N GLY A 362 -8.51 -19.79 4.48
CA GLY A 362 -8.00 -18.61 5.17
C GLY A 362 -7.63 -17.48 4.20
N TRP A 363 -6.96 -17.85 3.10
CA TRP A 363 -6.58 -16.90 2.05
C TRP A 363 -7.82 -16.32 1.34
N ASN A 364 -8.75 -17.16 0.91
CA ASN A 364 -9.99 -16.72 0.26
C ASN A 364 -10.83 -15.82 1.17
N SER A 365 -10.92 -16.15 2.46
CA SER A 365 -11.60 -15.30 3.46
C SER A 365 -10.91 -13.93 3.61
N TYR A 366 -9.59 -13.87 3.47
CA TYR A 366 -8.85 -12.61 3.49
C TYR A 366 -9.18 -11.74 2.27
N LEU A 367 -9.19 -12.32 1.07
CA LEU A 367 -9.61 -11.62 -0.16
C LEU A 367 -11.05 -11.11 -0.05
N ASP A 368 -11.94 -11.93 0.49
CA ASP A 368 -13.33 -11.59 0.73
C ASP A 368 -13.50 -10.39 1.67
N GLN A 369 -12.76 -10.37 2.79
CA GLN A 369 -12.74 -9.24 3.70
C GLN A 369 -12.21 -7.96 3.04
N TRP A 370 -11.20 -8.08 2.17
CA TRP A 370 -10.69 -6.92 1.42
C TRP A 370 -11.71 -6.39 0.43
N ALA A 371 -12.49 -7.24 -0.24
CA ALA A 371 -13.59 -6.80 -1.09
C ALA A 371 -14.64 -6.00 -0.29
N VAL A 372 -14.97 -6.44 0.92
CA VAL A 372 -15.86 -5.70 1.82
C VAL A 372 -15.24 -4.37 2.25
N ARG A 373 -13.94 -4.34 2.58
CA ARG A 373 -13.23 -3.10 2.97
C ARG A 373 -13.19 -2.10 1.81
N MET A 374 -12.95 -2.56 0.59
CA MET A 374 -12.96 -1.74 -0.62
C MET A 374 -14.34 -1.13 -0.88
N ALA A 375 -15.40 -1.92 -0.75
CA ALA A 375 -16.78 -1.47 -0.97
C ALA A 375 -17.28 -0.50 0.12
N ALA A 376 -16.69 -0.56 1.32
CA ALA A 376 -17.08 0.24 2.46
C ALA A 376 -15.84 0.80 3.18
N PRO A 377 -15.13 1.78 2.59
CA PRO A 377 -13.92 2.36 3.17
C PRO A 377 -14.20 3.02 4.53
N LEU A 378 -13.16 3.22 5.34
CA LEU A 378 -13.27 3.97 6.60
C LEU A 378 -13.84 5.36 6.33
N ARG A 379 -14.71 5.82 7.23
CA ARG A 379 -15.22 7.20 7.20
C ARG A 379 -14.41 8.02 8.20
N VAL A 380 -13.70 9.02 7.69
CA VAL A 380 -12.84 9.90 8.49
C VAL A 380 -13.45 11.30 8.52
N ALA A 381 -13.49 11.91 9.69
CA ALA A 381 -13.94 13.28 9.86
C ALA A 381 -13.06 14.01 10.88
N CYS A 382 -12.68 15.24 10.58
CA CYS A 382 -11.87 16.10 11.42
C CYS A 382 -12.74 17.20 12.06
N ALA A 383 -12.46 17.51 13.32
CA ALA A 383 -13.09 18.61 14.05
C ALA A 383 -12.05 19.32 14.95
N PRO A 384 -12.24 20.59 15.29
CA PRO A 384 -11.35 21.28 16.23
C PRO A 384 -11.31 20.58 17.60
N LEU A 385 -10.14 20.49 18.18
CA LEU A 385 -10.00 20.11 19.57
C LEU A 385 -10.48 21.27 20.44
N LYS A 386 -11.48 21.00 21.29
CA LYS A 386 -12.06 22.00 22.19
C LYS A 386 -11.23 22.14 23.47
#